data_27ad3917604c6ca26d860e8992b27477
#
_entry.id   27ad3917604c6ca26d860e8992b27477
#
_cell.length_a   1.000
_cell.length_b   1.000
_cell.length_c   1.000
_cell.angle_alpha   90.00
_cell.angle_beta   90.00
_cell.angle_gamma   90.00
#
_symmetry.space_group_name_H-M   'P 1'
#
loop_
_entity.id
_entity.type
_entity.pdbx_description
1 polymer ?
#
loop_
_entity_poly.entity_id
_entity_poly.type
_entity_poly.pdbx_seq_one_letter_code
_entity_poly.pdbx_strand_id
1 'polypeptide(L)'
;GDVYKRQYMLYRQKHLEDREVRDKLKFLMDYCDASNPASGSKYDANANVENKNIATLIGELPKSNFIRLNRRLLTDRLRDMYGKEASDRYLELLNHHFIYKNDETNLANYCASITMYPWLIAGTTAVGGNSTAPTNLKSFCGGFINMVFIVSSMLSGACATPEFLMYMNYFIGLEYGQDYYKHPDKLADLSLKQRSIDKIITDCFEQIVYSINQPTGARNFQAVFWNVAYYDKYYFNSLFEHFVFPDGSKPDWDSLSWLQKRFMKWFNKERTRTVLTFPVETMALLTKDGDVLDKEYGDFTAEMYAEGHSFFTYMSDNADSLSSCCRLRNEIQDNGFSYTLGAVGVSTGSKSVLTINLNRCIQHAVKSGILYPFFLEEVVDLVHKVQLAYNENLKLLQAKGMLPLFDAGYINMSLSLI
;
A
#
# COMPACT_ATOMS: atom_id res chain seq x y z
N GLY A 1 34.29 -17.53 18.06
CA GLY A 1 33.90 -17.90 16.67
C GLY A 1 33.52 -19.38 16.51
N ASP A 2 34.24 -20.31 17.19
CA ASP A 2 34.04 -21.76 16.98
C ASP A 2 32.81 -22.36 17.64
N VAL A 3 32.33 -21.82 18.74
CA VAL A 3 31.11 -22.31 19.43
C VAL A 3 29.87 -22.06 18.59
N TYR A 4 29.75 -20.88 17.98
CA TYR A 4 28.65 -20.54 17.08
C TYR A 4 28.68 -21.35 15.78
N LYS A 5 29.85 -21.60 15.21
CA LYS A 5 30.01 -22.49 14.05
C LYS A 5 29.63 -23.94 14.37
N ARG A 6 30.00 -24.44 15.54
CA ARG A 6 29.62 -25.80 15.99
C ARG A 6 28.12 -25.92 16.24
N GLN A 7 27.49 -24.95 16.93
CA GLN A 7 26.05 -24.93 17.13
C GLN A 7 25.30 -24.81 15.81
N TYR A 8 25.78 -23.97 14.89
CA TYR A 8 25.20 -23.85 13.55
C TYR A 8 25.33 -25.15 12.74
N MET A 9 26.47 -25.83 12.82
CA MET A 9 26.68 -27.11 12.13
C MET A 9 25.82 -28.22 12.73
N LEU A 10 25.69 -28.30 14.05
CA LEU A 10 24.82 -29.27 14.73
C LEU A 10 23.33 -28.98 14.45
N TYR A 11 22.94 -27.71 14.45
CA TYR A 11 21.61 -27.28 14.04
C TYR A 11 21.33 -27.67 12.59
N ARG A 12 22.26 -27.41 11.69
CA ARG A 12 22.19 -27.77 10.27
C ARG A 12 22.09 -29.27 10.07
N GLN A 13 22.89 -30.09 10.75
CA GLN A 13 22.86 -31.54 10.68
C GLN A 13 21.52 -32.13 11.14
N LYS A 14 20.99 -31.63 12.25
CA LYS A 14 19.70 -32.07 12.81
C LYS A 14 18.51 -31.70 11.91
N HIS A 15 18.57 -30.58 11.17
CA HIS A 15 17.49 -30.11 10.31
C HIS A 15 17.58 -30.63 8.86
N LEU A 16 18.73 -31.13 8.41
CA LEU A 16 18.86 -31.73 7.07
C LEU A 16 18.12 -33.07 6.93
N GLU A 17 17.81 -33.73 8.04
CA GLU A 17 17.03 -34.98 8.06
C GLU A 17 15.54 -34.76 8.28
N ASP A 18 15.11 -33.52 8.54
CA ASP A 18 13.72 -33.15 8.77
C ASP A 18 12.92 -33.18 7.44
N ARG A 19 11.69 -33.71 7.52
CA ARG A 19 10.73 -33.73 6.40
C ARG A 19 10.53 -32.35 5.79
N GLU A 20 10.51 -31.31 6.63
CA GLU A 20 10.36 -29.92 6.20
C GLU A 20 11.50 -29.46 5.29
N VAL A 21 12.74 -29.85 5.58
CA VAL A 21 13.90 -29.53 4.73
C VAL A 21 13.81 -30.26 3.40
N ARG A 22 13.37 -31.53 3.39
CA ARG A 22 13.15 -32.29 2.15
C ARG A 22 12.06 -31.66 1.29
N ASP A 23 10.96 -31.23 1.88
CA ASP A 23 9.87 -30.54 1.17
C ASP A 23 10.36 -29.20 0.59
N LYS A 24 11.20 -28.46 1.31
CA LYS A 24 11.82 -27.22 0.81
C LYS A 24 12.85 -27.48 -0.29
N LEU A 25 13.62 -28.54 -0.20
CA LEU A 25 14.54 -28.95 -1.27
C LEU A 25 13.78 -29.33 -2.55
N LYS A 26 12.68 -30.06 -2.41
CA LYS A 26 11.80 -30.35 -3.55
C LYS A 26 11.25 -29.07 -4.16
N PHE A 27 10.71 -28.18 -3.34
CA PHE A 27 10.22 -26.86 -3.79
C PHE A 27 11.32 -26.07 -4.51
N LEU A 28 12.55 -26.07 -3.99
CA LEU A 28 13.69 -25.41 -4.62
C LEU A 28 13.97 -25.96 -6.01
N MET A 29 13.99 -27.29 -6.16
CA MET A 29 14.23 -27.93 -7.45
C MET A 29 13.12 -27.64 -8.45
N ASP A 30 11.86 -27.73 -8.01
CA ASP A 30 10.71 -27.40 -8.83
C ASP A 30 10.69 -25.92 -9.23
N TYR A 31 11.10 -25.02 -8.33
CA TYR A 31 11.16 -23.58 -8.59
C TYR A 31 12.22 -23.20 -9.63
N CYS A 32 13.35 -23.89 -9.61
CA CYS A 32 14.45 -23.67 -10.56
C CYS A 32 14.19 -24.33 -11.94
N ASP A 33 13.26 -25.27 -12.02
CA ASP A 33 12.92 -25.96 -13.27
C ASP A 33 11.99 -25.09 -14.14
N ALA A 34 12.59 -24.39 -15.09
CA ALA A 34 11.86 -23.52 -16.03
C ALA A 34 10.92 -24.28 -16.98
N SER A 35 11.10 -25.61 -17.14
CA SER A 35 10.25 -26.46 -17.96
C SER A 35 9.01 -26.99 -17.22
N ASN A 36 9.00 -26.91 -15.88
CA ASN A 36 7.92 -27.41 -15.06
C ASN A 36 6.75 -26.42 -15.00
N PRO A 37 5.57 -26.73 -15.58
CA PRO A 37 4.42 -25.84 -15.53
C PRO A 37 3.91 -25.60 -14.10
N ALA A 38 4.16 -26.51 -13.15
CA ALA A 38 3.81 -26.34 -11.74
C ALA A 38 4.67 -25.29 -11.03
N SER A 39 5.81 -24.89 -11.58
CA SER A 39 6.65 -23.81 -11.03
C SER A 39 6.04 -22.42 -11.18
N GLY A 40 4.89 -22.33 -11.85
CA GLY A 40 4.18 -21.09 -12.11
C GLY A 40 4.81 -20.22 -13.20
N SER A 41 4.21 -19.08 -13.46
CA SER A 41 4.68 -18.13 -14.44
C SER A 41 6.04 -17.54 -14.04
N LYS A 42 6.93 -17.32 -15.02
CA LYS A 42 8.15 -16.54 -14.84
C LYS A 42 7.85 -15.05 -14.59
N TYR A 43 6.68 -14.63 -15.02
CA TYR A 43 6.22 -13.24 -14.97
C TYR A 43 5.13 -13.10 -13.91
N ASP A 44 5.27 -12.08 -13.06
CA ASP A 44 4.24 -11.64 -12.11
C ASP A 44 4.00 -10.14 -12.29
N ALA A 45 2.90 -9.81 -12.97
CA ALA A 45 2.54 -8.41 -13.25
C ALA A 45 2.26 -7.59 -11.98
N ASN A 46 1.70 -8.20 -10.94
CA ASN A 46 1.42 -7.50 -9.68
C ASN A 46 2.68 -7.13 -8.91
N ALA A 47 3.71 -7.96 -9.03
CA ALA A 47 5.01 -7.72 -8.40
C ALA A 47 6.00 -7.00 -9.33
N ASN A 48 5.64 -6.79 -10.59
CA ASN A 48 6.49 -6.27 -11.66
C ASN A 48 7.78 -7.11 -11.85
N VAL A 49 7.67 -8.41 -11.68
CA VAL A 49 8.78 -9.37 -11.81
C VAL A 49 8.69 -10.07 -13.15
N GLU A 50 9.67 -9.85 -14.01
CA GLU A 50 9.74 -10.48 -15.34
C GLU A 50 10.37 -11.86 -15.31
N ASN A 51 11.35 -12.07 -14.44
CA ASN A 51 12.09 -13.32 -14.35
C ASN A 51 12.34 -13.73 -12.90
N LYS A 52 12.09 -15.00 -12.61
CA LYS A 52 12.47 -15.60 -11.33
C LYS A 52 14.01 -15.69 -11.22
N ASN A 53 14.51 -15.41 -10.03
CA ASN A 53 15.93 -15.47 -9.71
C ASN A 53 16.16 -15.87 -8.25
N ILE A 54 17.39 -15.86 -7.79
CA ILE A 54 17.74 -16.25 -6.42
C ILE A 54 17.06 -15.35 -5.36
N ALA A 55 16.86 -14.06 -5.64
CA ALA A 55 16.20 -13.16 -4.69
C ALA A 55 14.71 -13.46 -4.54
N THR A 56 14.02 -13.79 -5.64
CA THR A 56 12.61 -14.25 -5.60
C THR A 56 12.49 -15.57 -4.86
N LEU A 57 13.41 -16.50 -5.06
CA LEU A 57 13.46 -17.78 -4.33
C LEU A 57 13.65 -17.58 -2.82
N ILE A 58 14.60 -16.74 -2.42
CA ILE A 58 14.82 -16.42 -0.99
C ILE A 58 13.56 -15.81 -0.35
N GLY A 59 12.84 -14.99 -1.10
CA GLY A 59 11.55 -14.44 -0.66
C GLY A 59 10.46 -15.50 -0.47
N GLU A 60 10.46 -16.57 -1.26
CA GLU A 60 9.45 -17.64 -1.18
C GLU A 60 9.71 -18.67 -0.06
N LEU A 61 10.97 -19.01 0.19
CA LEU A 61 11.34 -20.08 1.13
C LEU A 61 10.77 -19.94 2.57
N PRO A 62 10.71 -18.75 3.19
CA PRO A 62 10.19 -18.59 4.54
C PRO A 62 8.66 -18.50 4.63
N LYS A 63 7.94 -18.27 3.52
CA LYS A 63 6.50 -17.98 3.52
C LYS A 63 5.67 -19.04 4.24
N SER A 64 5.95 -20.33 4.01
CA SER A 64 5.22 -21.42 4.69
C SER A 64 5.34 -21.37 6.21
N ASN A 65 6.50 -20.97 6.73
CA ASN A 65 6.72 -20.82 8.17
C ASN A 65 5.96 -19.61 8.72
N PHE A 66 5.97 -18.49 8.01
CA PHE A 66 5.20 -17.31 8.41
C PHE A 66 3.70 -17.59 8.41
N ILE A 67 3.16 -18.27 7.40
CA ILE A 67 1.76 -18.67 7.35
C ILE A 67 1.40 -19.52 8.57
N ARG A 68 2.21 -20.54 8.92
CA ARG A 68 1.96 -21.38 10.09
C ARG A 68 2.01 -20.60 11.41
N LEU A 69 3.00 -19.69 11.53
CA LEU A 69 3.12 -18.83 12.71
C LEU A 69 1.89 -17.90 12.85
N ASN A 70 1.50 -17.24 11.78
CA ASN A 70 0.35 -16.33 11.75
C ASN A 70 -0.95 -17.05 12.12
N ARG A 71 -1.19 -18.22 11.53
CA ARG A 71 -2.36 -19.05 11.86
C ARG A 71 -2.35 -19.46 13.31
N ARG A 72 -1.21 -19.85 13.84
CA ARG A 72 -1.08 -20.25 15.25
C ARG A 72 -1.39 -19.07 16.19
N LEU A 73 -0.77 -17.93 15.96
CA LEU A 73 -1.01 -16.72 16.76
C LEU A 73 -2.48 -16.29 16.72
N LEU A 74 -3.10 -16.36 15.55
CA LEU A 74 -4.50 -15.98 15.38
C LEU A 74 -5.46 -16.98 16.03
N THR A 75 -5.22 -18.28 15.87
CA THR A 75 -6.06 -19.33 16.47
C THR A 75 -5.94 -19.35 18.01
N ASP A 76 -4.75 -19.13 18.55
CA ASP A 76 -4.57 -19.01 20.00
C ASP A 76 -5.30 -17.76 20.53
N ARG A 77 -5.21 -16.62 19.83
CA ARG A 77 -5.95 -15.41 20.22
C ARG A 77 -7.47 -15.58 20.11
N LEU A 78 -7.96 -16.23 19.07
CA LEU A 78 -9.39 -16.55 18.94
C LEU A 78 -9.86 -17.44 20.09
N ARG A 79 -9.06 -18.45 20.47
CA ARG A 79 -9.37 -19.33 21.59
C ARG A 79 -9.45 -18.56 22.92
N ASP A 80 -8.51 -17.65 23.15
CA ASP A 80 -8.47 -16.82 24.35
C ASP A 80 -9.66 -15.88 24.46
N MET A 81 -10.09 -15.29 23.34
CA MET A 81 -11.17 -14.29 23.32
C MET A 81 -12.57 -14.90 23.22
N TYR A 82 -12.74 -15.98 22.45
CA TYR A 82 -14.06 -16.49 22.04
C TYR A 82 -14.22 -18.00 22.25
N GLY A 83 -13.24 -18.66 22.88
CA GLY A 83 -13.28 -20.09 23.19
C GLY A 83 -12.76 -20.98 22.04
N LYS A 84 -12.63 -22.27 22.39
CA LYS A 84 -12.08 -23.29 21.47
C LYS A 84 -12.92 -23.46 20.21
N GLU A 85 -14.24 -23.40 20.34
CA GLU A 85 -15.17 -23.59 19.23
C GLU A 85 -14.96 -22.57 18.09
N ALA A 86 -14.81 -21.28 18.44
CA ALA A 86 -14.52 -20.23 17.45
C ALA A 86 -13.19 -20.47 16.73
N SER A 87 -12.15 -20.90 17.44
CA SER A 87 -10.85 -21.23 16.88
C SER A 87 -10.90 -22.43 15.92
N ASP A 88 -11.60 -23.51 16.33
CA ASP A 88 -11.75 -24.71 15.52
C ASP A 88 -12.60 -24.43 14.26
N ARG A 89 -13.68 -23.63 14.41
CA ARG A 89 -14.54 -23.23 13.29
C ARG A 89 -13.81 -22.35 12.28
N TYR A 90 -12.93 -21.45 12.73
CA TYR A 90 -12.08 -20.67 11.81
C TYR A 90 -11.22 -21.58 10.94
N LEU A 91 -10.55 -22.56 11.52
CA LEU A 91 -9.73 -23.51 10.78
C LEU A 91 -10.56 -24.37 9.82
N GLU A 92 -11.74 -24.76 10.22
CA GLU A 92 -12.68 -25.51 9.37
C GLU A 92 -13.08 -24.69 8.14
N LEU A 93 -13.55 -23.44 8.33
CA LEU A 93 -13.96 -22.58 7.23
C LEU A 93 -12.79 -22.27 6.28
N LEU A 94 -11.59 -22.09 6.81
CA LEU A 94 -10.37 -21.87 6.03
C LEU A 94 -10.01 -23.12 5.20
N ASN A 95 -9.97 -24.30 5.83
CA ASN A 95 -9.61 -25.57 5.19
C ASN A 95 -10.62 -26.01 4.12
N HIS A 96 -11.88 -25.65 4.29
CA HIS A 96 -12.95 -25.97 3.33
C HIS A 96 -13.17 -24.84 2.30
N HIS A 97 -12.31 -23.82 2.29
CA HIS A 97 -12.34 -22.71 1.33
C HIS A 97 -13.62 -21.86 1.35
N PHE A 98 -14.28 -21.75 2.49
CA PHE A 98 -15.37 -20.80 2.70
C PHE A 98 -14.85 -19.37 2.89
N ILE A 99 -13.70 -19.26 3.52
CA ILE A 99 -12.99 -18.01 3.73
C ILE A 99 -11.53 -18.12 3.29
N TYR A 100 -10.93 -17.00 2.99
CA TYR A 100 -9.52 -16.85 2.71
C TYR A 100 -8.98 -15.64 3.46
N LYS A 101 -7.95 -15.84 4.28
CA LYS A 101 -7.23 -14.73 4.92
C LYS A 101 -6.17 -14.22 3.96
N ASN A 102 -6.32 -12.97 3.52
CA ASN A 102 -5.36 -12.37 2.63
C ASN A 102 -4.01 -12.16 3.35
N ASP A 103 -2.95 -12.46 2.65
CA ASP A 103 -1.57 -12.18 3.05
C ASP A 103 -1.16 -12.72 4.43
N GLU A 104 -1.28 -14.03 4.62
CA GLU A 104 -0.80 -14.69 5.84
C GLU A 104 0.74 -14.76 5.96
N THR A 105 1.47 -14.28 4.97
CA THR A 105 2.94 -14.32 4.94
C THR A 105 3.60 -13.25 5.79
N ASN A 106 2.80 -12.29 6.31
CA ASN A 106 3.31 -11.14 7.05
C ASN A 106 2.48 -10.89 8.32
N LEU A 107 3.15 -10.46 9.40
CA LEU A 107 2.53 -10.03 10.67
C LEU A 107 2.45 -8.50 10.70
N ALA A 108 1.75 -7.90 9.77
CA ALA A 108 1.68 -6.46 9.61
C ALA A 108 0.27 -6.01 9.19
N ASN A 109 0.05 -4.72 9.19
CA ASN A 109 -1.12 -4.14 8.55
C ASN A 109 -1.18 -4.54 7.09
N TYR A 110 -2.40 -4.74 6.58
CA TYR A 110 -2.60 -5.13 5.19
C TYR A 110 -2.22 -3.99 4.25
N CYS A 111 -2.95 -2.89 4.26
CA CYS A 111 -2.69 -1.69 3.45
C CYS A 111 -2.77 -0.44 4.31
N ALA A 112 -2.07 0.62 3.91
CA ALA A 112 -2.22 1.92 4.54
C ALA A 112 -2.09 3.07 3.54
N SER A 113 -2.91 4.10 3.74
CA SER A 113 -2.61 5.46 3.31
C SER A 113 -1.83 6.12 4.43
N ILE A 114 -0.65 6.59 4.12
CA ILE A 114 0.23 7.24 5.08
C ILE A 114 0.17 8.75 4.93
N THR A 115 0.27 9.47 6.05
CA THR A 115 0.65 10.86 5.98
C THR A 115 2.17 10.96 5.84
N MET A 116 2.62 11.87 5.00
CA MET A 116 4.05 12.13 4.79
C MET A 116 4.61 13.20 5.75
N TYR A 117 3.75 13.84 6.53
CA TYR A 117 4.12 14.96 7.39
C TYR A 117 5.24 14.64 8.39
N PRO A 118 5.25 13.47 9.10
CA PRO A 118 6.34 13.12 10.01
C PRO A 118 7.71 13.03 9.30
N TRP A 119 7.73 12.48 8.08
CA TRP A 119 8.95 12.40 7.28
C TRP A 119 9.48 13.78 6.88
N LEU A 120 8.58 14.70 6.55
CA LEU A 120 8.96 16.06 6.14
C LEU A 120 9.50 16.92 7.28
N ILE A 121 9.21 16.55 8.52
CA ILE A 121 9.76 17.22 9.71
C ILE A 121 11.03 16.55 10.21
N ALA A 122 11.04 15.22 10.33
CA ALA A 122 12.05 14.48 11.08
C ALA A 122 12.86 13.47 10.23
N GLY A 123 12.56 13.32 8.94
CA GLY A 123 13.16 12.28 8.10
C GLY A 123 12.67 10.90 8.45
N THR A 124 13.49 9.86 8.20
CA THR A 124 13.10 8.45 8.32
C THR A 124 13.58 7.77 9.60
N THR A 125 14.22 8.46 10.51
CA THR A 125 14.87 7.86 11.70
C THR A 125 13.88 7.11 12.59
N ALA A 126 12.67 7.67 12.79
CA ALA A 126 11.65 7.06 13.61
C ALA A 126 11.10 5.72 13.06
N VAL A 127 11.30 5.46 11.79
CA VAL A 127 10.84 4.23 11.09
C VAL A 127 12.01 3.34 10.65
N GLY A 128 13.17 3.49 11.29
CA GLY A 128 14.35 2.63 11.07
C GLY A 128 15.22 3.02 9.88
N GLY A 129 14.97 4.16 9.24
CA GLY A 129 15.85 4.75 8.24
C GLY A 129 16.90 5.67 8.88
N ASN A 130 17.72 6.28 8.04
CA ASN A 130 18.75 7.24 8.48
C ASN A 130 18.88 8.40 7.47
N SER A 131 17.75 9.04 7.15
CA SER A 131 17.73 10.23 6.29
C SER A 131 17.09 11.40 7.03
N THR A 132 17.58 12.60 6.75
CA THR A 132 17.00 13.86 7.21
C THR A 132 15.76 14.22 6.39
N ALA A 133 15.00 15.21 6.86
CA ALA A 133 13.91 15.81 6.11
C ALA A 133 14.41 16.41 4.78
N PRO A 134 13.61 16.34 3.70
CA PRO A 134 13.98 16.96 2.42
C PRO A 134 13.92 18.48 2.51
N THR A 135 14.83 19.17 1.83
CA THR A 135 14.92 20.63 1.81
C THR A 135 14.74 21.25 0.42
N ASN A 136 14.70 20.43 -0.63
CA ASN A 136 14.56 20.85 -2.01
C ASN A 136 13.94 19.72 -2.85
N LEU A 137 13.53 20.00 -4.09
CA LEU A 137 12.88 19.05 -4.98
C LEU A 137 13.70 17.76 -5.19
N LYS A 138 15.00 17.89 -5.40
CA LYS A 138 15.89 16.74 -5.61
C LYS A 138 15.96 15.83 -4.38
N SER A 139 16.13 16.41 -3.18
CA SER A 139 16.14 15.65 -1.93
C SER A 139 14.77 15.08 -1.60
N PHE A 140 13.68 15.76 -1.98
CA PHE A 140 12.33 15.22 -1.89
C PHE A 140 12.17 13.96 -2.76
N CYS A 141 12.51 14.01 -4.05
CA CYS A 141 12.36 12.86 -4.95
C CYS A 141 13.16 11.64 -4.48
N GLY A 142 14.44 11.81 -4.12
CA GLY A 142 15.27 10.72 -3.62
C GLY A 142 14.83 10.20 -2.25
N GLY A 143 14.50 11.10 -1.34
CA GLY A 143 14.01 10.76 0.00
C GLY A 143 12.64 10.07 -0.03
N PHE A 144 11.74 10.49 -0.93
CA PHE A 144 10.44 9.87 -1.13
C PHE A 144 10.56 8.41 -1.52
N ILE A 145 11.42 8.09 -2.49
CA ILE A 145 11.67 6.71 -2.91
C ILE A 145 12.11 5.85 -1.71
N ASN A 146 13.08 6.34 -0.94
CA ASN A 146 13.58 5.63 0.23
C ASN A 146 12.51 5.47 1.32
N MET A 147 11.74 6.52 1.60
CA MET A 147 10.65 6.49 2.56
C MET A 147 9.59 5.46 2.17
N VAL A 148 9.18 5.44 0.90
CA VAL A 148 8.20 4.47 0.38
C VAL A 148 8.72 3.03 0.49
N PHE A 149 10.00 2.78 0.21
CA PHE A 149 10.60 1.45 0.40
C PHE A 149 10.60 1.01 1.87
N ILE A 150 10.97 1.89 2.80
CA ILE A 150 10.97 1.60 4.24
C ILE A 150 9.53 1.31 4.70
N VAL A 151 8.59 2.22 4.44
CA VAL A 151 7.20 2.08 4.87
C VAL A 151 6.55 0.83 4.28
N SER A 152 6.72 0.60 2.99
CA SER A 152 6.13 -0.55 2.32
C SER A 152 6.67 -1.89 2.82
N SER A 153 7.90 -1.95 3.35
CA SER A 153 8.44 -3.16 3.97
C SER A 153 7.71 -3.58 5.25
N MET A 154 6.97 -2.67 5.86
CA MET A 154 6.19 -2.88 7.09
C MET A 154 4.70 -3.08 6.84
N LEU A 155 4.27 -3.14 5.57
CA LEU A 155 2.90 -3.40 5.15
C LEU A 155 2.82 -4.71 4.36
N SER A 156 1.72 -5.43 4.50
CA SER A 156 1.51 -6.65 3.72
C SER A 156 1.10 -6.36 2.27
N GLY A 157 0.35 -5.30 2.05
CA GLY A 157 -0.19 -4.91 0.74
C GLY A 157 0.28 -3.52 0.28
N ALA A 158 -0.66 -2.65 -0.03
CA ALA A 158 -0.40 -1.35 -0.63
C ALA A 158 0.08 -0.30 0.36
N CYS A 159 0.98 0.57 -0.13
CA CYS A 159 1.39 1.82 0.48
C CYS A 159 0.83 2.98 -0.36
N ALA A 160 -0.22 3.63 0.11
CA ALA A 160 -0.77 4.81 -0.54
C ALA A 160 -0.18 6.09 0.04
N THR A 161 0.15 7.03 -0.83
CA THR A 161 0.67 8.36 -0.47
C THR A 161 -0.20 9.45 -1.09
N PRO A 162 -1.39 9.68 -0.52
CA PRO A 162 -2.37 10.61 -1.10
C PRO A 162 -1.88 12.06 -1.16
N GLU A 163 -0.94 12.45 -0.32
CA GLU A 163 -0.34 13.79 -0.28
C GLU A 163 0.85 13.97 -1.25
N PHE A 164 1.25 12.92 -1.99
CA PHE A 164 2.48 12.93 -2.78
C PHE A 164 2.57 14.12 -3.75
N LEU A 165 1.55 14.31 -4.60
CA LEU A 165 1.57 15.39 -5.59
C LEU A 165 1.47 16.77 -4.93
N MET A 166 0.79 16.89 -3.79
CA MET A 166 0.70 18.12 -3.02
C MET A 166 2.08 18.54 -2.48
N TYR A 167 2.84 17.62 -1.89
CA TYR A 167 4.19 17.91 -1.43
C TYR A 167 5.19 18.12 -2.58
N MET A 168 5.04 17.38 -3.66
CA MET A 168 5.86 17.61 -4.84
C MET A 168 5.62 19.00 -5.41
N ASN A 169 4.36 19.44 -5.48
CA ASN A 169 3.97 20.79 -5.88
C ASN A 169 4.60 21.87 -4.98
N TYR A 170 4.61 21.63 -3.68
CA TYR A 170 5.26 22.52 -2.72
C TYR A 170 6.76 22.70 -3.00
N PHE A 171 7.50 21.60 -3.18
CA PHE A 171 8.94 21.69 -3.47
C PHE A 171 9.25 22.30 -4.84
N ILE A 172 8.41 22.06 -5.84
CA ILE A 172 8.51 22.74 -7.14
C ILE A 172 8.31 24.25 -6.97
N GLY A 173 7.28 24.65 -6.21
CA GLY A 173 6.99 26.03 -5.91
C GLY A 173 8.10 26.75 -5.13
N LEU A 174 8.80 26.06 -4.23
CA LEU A 174 9.95 26.61 -3.53
C LEU A 174 11.13 26.89 -4.45
N GLU A 175 11.37 26.07 -5.48
CA GLU A 175 12.51 26.24 -6.39
C GLU A 175 12.23 27.19 -7.56
N TYR A 176 11.01 27.16 -8.11
CA TYR A 176 10.68 27.83 -9.37
C TYR A 176 9.63 28.93 -9.24
N GLY A 177 9.12 29.17 -8.03
CA GLY A 177 8.02 30.10 -7.74
C GLY A 177 6.65 29.45 -7.82
N GLN A 178 5.67 29.98 -7.10
CA GLN A 178 4.31 29.41 -7.02
C GLN A 178 3.55 29.43 -8.36
N ASP A 179 3.95 30.30 -9.28
CA ASP A 179 3.35 30.46 -10.62
C ASP A 179 4.09 29.65 -11.72
N TYR A 180 4.95 28.71 -11.35
CA TYR A 180 5.75 27.89 -12.29
C TYR A 180 4.91 27.23 -13.38
N TYR A 181 3.67 26.85 -13.04
CA TYR A 181 2.75 26.18 -13.94
C TYR A 181 2.23 27.07 -15.07
N LYS A 182 2.34 28.40 -14.94
CA LYS A 182 2.02 29.37 -16.00
C LYS A 182 3.14 29.51 -17.02
N HIS A 183 4.36 29.10 -16.67
CA HIS A 183 5.55 29.23 -17.48
C HIS A 183 6.38 27.94 -17.52
N PRO A 184 5.76 26.77 -17.85
CA PRO A 184 6.42 25.46 -17.77
C PRO A 184 7.62 25.34 -18.73
N ASP A 185 7.61 26.08 -19.84
CA ASP A 185 8.68 26.07 -20.84
C ASP A 185 9.87 26.97 -20.48
N LYS A 186 9.78 27.74 -19.38
CA LYS A 186 10.87 28.57 -18.91
C LYS A 186 12.09 27.71 -18.59
N LEU A 187 13.24 28.08 -19.13
CA LEU A 187 14.51 27.42 -18.86
C LEU A 187 14.91 27.68 -17.40
N ALA A 188 15.07 26.60 -16.64
CA ALA A 188 15.46 26.62 -15.25
C ALA A 188 16.87 26.05 -15.01
N ASP A 189 17.31 25.14 -15.89
CA ASP A 189 18.67 24.61 -15.88
C ASP A 189 19.46 25.23 -17.03
N LEU A 190 20.36 26.15 -16.71
CA LEU A 190 21.22 26.82 -17.68
C LEU A 190 22.53 26.05 -17.94
N SER A 191 22.64 24.81 -17.48
CA SER A 191 23.73 23.90 -17.81
C SER A 191 23.72 23.56 -19.31
N LEU A 192 24.71 22.78 -19.75
CA LEU A 192 24.80 22.33 -21.16
C LEU A 192 23.52 21.66 -21.71
N LYS A 193 22.64 21.14 -20.81
CA LYS A 193 21.39 20.47 -21.20
C LYS A 193 20.21 21.41 -21.37
N GLN A 194 20.24 22.63 -20.85
CA GLN A 194 19.19 23.64 -20.95
C GLN A 194 17.77 23.09 -20.78
N ARG A 195 17.43 22.63 -19.56
CA ARG A 195 16.12 22.02 -19.29
C ARG A 195 15.09 23.06 -18.87
N SER A 196 13.88 22.94 -19.41
CA SER A 196 12.71 23.69 -18.93
C SER A 196 12.21 23.15 -17.60
N ILE A 197 11.38 23.93 -16.91
CA ILE A 197 10.71 23.51 -15.67
C ILE A 197 9.90 22.21 -15.91
N ASP A 198 9.12 22.14 -16.99
CA ASP A 198 8.35 20.94 -17.35
C ASP A 198 9.25 19.71 -17.56
N LYS A 199 10.41 19.88 -18.20
CA LYS A 199 11.35 18.76 -18.37
C LYS A 199 11.95 18.31 -17.06
N ILE A 200 12.26 19.22 -16.14
CA ILE A 200 12.77 18.87 -14.80
C ILE A 200 11.69 18.12 -14.00
N ILE A 201 10.44 18.58 -14.04
CA ILE A 201 9.30 17.89 -13.41
C ILE A 201 9.13 16.48 -13.99
N THR A 202 9.21 16.36 -15.31
CA THR A 202 9.14 15.05 -15.98
C THR A 202 10.28 14.12 -15.57
N ASP A 203 11.51 14.63 -15.46
CA ASP A 203 12.66 13.86 -14.96
C ASP A 203 12.45 13.35 -13.53
N CYS A 204 11.78 14.16 -12.69
CA CYS A 204 11.39 13.73 -11.33
C CYS A 204 10.33 12.61 -11.36
N PHE A 205 9.33 12.71 -12.23
CA PHE A 205 8.34 11.65 -12.40
C PHE A 205 9.01 10.35 -12.85
N GLU A 206 9.85 10.41 -13.87
CA GLU A 206 10.63 9.28 -14.37
C GLU A 206 11.45 8.63 -13.23
N GLN A 207 12.22 9.42 -12.50
CA GLN A 207 13.05 8.95 -11.40
C GLN A 207 12.22 8.20 -10.35
N ILE A 208 11.10 8.77 -9.90
CA ILE A 208 10.28 8.19 -8.84
C ILE A 208 9.57 6.94 -9.33
N VAL A 209 8.85 7.03 -10.45
CA VAL A 209 8.00 5.94 -10.94
C VAL A 209 8.83 4.73 -11.34
N TYR A 210 9.92 4.93 -12.09
CA TYR A 210 10.79 3.83 -12.47
C TYR A 210 11.50 3.18 -11.27
N SER A 211 11.92 3.97 -10.28
CA SER A 211 12.55 3.42 -9.07
C SER A 211 11.58 2.55 -8.27
N ILE A 212 10.35 2.99 -8.08
CA ILE A 212 9.33 2.26 -7.29
C ILE A 212 8.86 0.99 -8.02
N ASN A 213 8.89 0.99 -9.36
CA ASN A 213 8.53 -0.19 -10.14
C ASN A 213 9.67 -1.24 -10.22
N GLN A 214 10.85 -0.96 -9.68
CA GLN A 214 11.90 -1.98 -9.61
C GLN A 214 11.64 -2.95 -8.46
N PRO A 215 11.80 -4.27 -8.68
CA PRO A 215 11.79 -5.24 -7.60
C PRO A 215 12.93 -4.96 -6.61
N THR A 216 12.61 -4.92 -5.32
CA THR A 216 13.58 -4.59 -4.27
C THR A 216 13.58 -5.62 -3.15
N GLY A 217 14.71 -5.73 -2.45
CA GLY A 217 14.86 -6.60 -1.29
C GLY A 217 13.90 -6.25 -0.14
N ALA A 218 13.53 -4.97 0.00
CA ALA A 218 12.58 -4.52 1.01
C ALA A 218 11.18 -5.15 0.87
N ARG A 219 10.83 -5.63 -0.32
CA ARG A 219 9.55 -6.28 -0.64
C ARG A 219 9.73 -7.73 -1.10
N ASN A 220 10.71 -8.45 -0.59
CA ASN A 220 11.00 -9.83 -1.02
C ASN A 220 11.18 -9.95 -2.54
N PHE A 221 11.90 -9.00 -3.12
CA PHE A 221 12.12 -8.88 -4.55
C PHE A 221 10.83 -8.70 -5.37
N GLN A 222 9.93 -7.87 -4.87
CA GLN A 222 8.74 -7.38 -5.57
C GLN A 222 8.80 -5.86 -5.67
N ALA A 223 8.13 -5.28 -6.67
CA ALA A 223 7.91 -3.85 -6.71
C ALA A 223 6.96 -3.41 -5.58
N VAL A 224 7.06 -2.15 -5.18
CA VAL A 224 6.15 -1.60 -4.16
C VAL A 224 4.77 -1.42 -4.77
N PHE A 225 3.75 -1.96 -4.12
CA PHE A 225 2.36 -1.67 -4.46
C PHE A 225 2.02 -0.24 -4.00
N TRP A 226 2.48 0.73 -4.77
CA TRP A 226 2.31 2.14 -4.52
C TRP A 226 1.00 2.66 -5.11
N ASN A 227 0.34 3.57 -4.39
CA ASN A 227 -0.90 4.21 -4.83
C ASN A 227 -0.79 5.73 -4.68
N VAL A 228 -1.31 6.47 -5.67
CA VAL A 228 -1.44 7.92 -5.65
C VAL A 228 -2.89 8.33 -5.79
N ALA A 229 -3.23 9.49 -5.23
CA ALA A 229 -4.57 10.06 -5.33
C ALA A 229 -4.54 11.41 -6.06
N TYR A 230 -5.61 11.66 -6.80
CA TYR A 230 -5.95 12.93 -7.41
C TYR A 230 -7.26 13.43 -6.83
N TYR A 231 -7.41 14.71 -6.70
CA TYR A 231 -8.58 15.35 -6.11
C TYR A 231 -9.16 16.34 -7.08
N ASP A 232 -10.48 16.47 -7.14
CA ASP A 232 -11.11 17.66 -7.69
C ASP A 232 -11.01 18.84 -6.71
N LYS A 233 -11.39 20.03 -7.15
CA LYS A 233 -11.29 21.26 -6.36
C LYS A 233 -12.08 21.21 -5.06
N TYR A 234 -13.26 20.65 -5.08
CA TYR A 234 -14.14 20.60 -3.92
C TYR A 234 -13.67 19.58 -2.90
N TYR A 235 -13.21 18.42 -3.38
CA TYR A 235 -12.61 17.39 -2.55
C TYR A 235 -11.32 17.89 -1.89
N PHE A 236 -10.47 18.54 -2.68
CA PHE A 236 -9.25 19.17 -2.18
C PHE A 236 -9.53 20.21 -1.10
N ASN A 237 -10.48 21.13 -1.33
CA ASN A 237 -10.83 22.15 -0.36
C ASN A 237 -11.33 21.54 0.96
N SER A 238 -12.19 20.51 0.90
CA SER A 238 -12.69 19.83 2.10
C SER A 238 -11.59 19.15 2.91
N LEU A 239 -10.64 18.49 2.24
CA LEU A 239 -9.58 17.73 2.92
C LEU A 239 -8.46 18.63 3.44
N PHE A 240 -8.12 19.68 2.69
CA PHE A 240 -6.89 20.44 2.91
C PHE A 240 -7.11 21.92 3.27
N GLU A 241 -8.33 22.35 3.58
CA GLU A 241 -8.64 23.73 3.98
C GLU A 241 -7.78 24.22 5.15
N HIS A 242 -7.55 23.34 6.12
CA HIS A 242 -6.78 23.63 7.34
C HIS A 242 -5.34 23.11 7.30
N PHE A 243 -4.95 22.51 6.19
CA PHE A 243 -3.60 21.97 6.02
C PHE A 243 -2.59 23.11 5.88
N VAL A 244 -1.43 22.93 6.51
CA VAL A 244 -0.26 23.81 6.35
C VAL A 244 0.98 22.96 6.16
N PHE A 245 1.88 23.43 5.28
CA PHE A 245 3.19 22.84 5.14
C PHE A 245 4.08 23.14 6.37
N PRO A 246 5.24 22.45 6.53
CA PRO A 246 6.13 22.69 7.67
C PRO A 246 6.59 24.14 7.85
N ASP A 247 6.60 24.95 6.79
CA ASP A 247 6.94 26.37 6.82
C ASP A 247 5.73 27.28 7.11
N GLY A 248 4.54 26.70 7.33
CA GLY A 248 3.29 27.42 7.58
C GLY A 248 2.55 27.89 6.32
N SER A 249 3.10 27.68 5.12
CA SER A 249 2.40 28.00 3.86
C SER A 249 1.24 27.02 3.60
N LYS A 250 0.30 27.42 2.75
CA LYS A 250 -0.86 26.62 2.37
C LYS A 250 -0.69 26.04 0.95
N PRO A 251 -1.30 24.88 0.68
CA PRO A 251 -1.36 24.35 -0.69
C PRO A 251 -2.14 25.28 -1.61
N ASP A 252 -1.65 25.43 -2.84
CA ASP A 252 -2.33 26.15 -3.90
C ASP A 252 -3.01 25.20 -4.86
N TRP A 253 -4.31 25.40 -5.09
CA TRP A 253 -5.10 24.53 -5.95
C TRP A 253 -4.71 24.62 -7.42
N ASP A 254 -4.46 25.81 -7.94
CA ASP A 254 -4.25 26.00 -9.37
C ASP A 254 -2.98 25.28 -9.85
N SER A 255 -1.88 25.45 -9.12
CA SER A 255 -0.62 24.76 -9.39
C SER A 255 -0.73 23.25 -9.16
N LEU A 256 -1.42 22.82 -8.10
CA LEU A 256 -1.64 21.39 -7.83
C LEU A 256 -2.51 20.74 -8.92
N SER A 257 -3.60 21.38 -9.32
CA SER A 257 -4.48 20.90 -10.39
C SER A 257 -3.71 20.70 -11.69
N TRP A 258 -2.86 21.68 -12.06
CA TRP A 258 -1.98 21.55 -13.21
C TRP A 258 -1.03 20.36 -13.08
N LEU A 259 -0.38 20.19 -11.92
CA LEU A 259 0.57 19.12 -11.67
C LEU A 259 -0.10 17.74 -11.71
N GLN A 260 -1.28 17.59 -11.11
CA GLN A 260 -2.08 16.36 -11.15
C GLN A 260 -2.41 15.95 -12.59
N LYS A 261 -2.96 16.87 -13.38
CA LYS A 261 -3.27 16.64 -14.79
C LYS A 261 -2.01 16.30 -15.59
N ARG A 262 -0.89 16.98 -15.30
CA ARG A 262 0.39 16.76 -15.97
C ARG A 262 0.98 15.39 -15.65
N PHE A 263 0.91 14.95 -14.39
CA PHE A 263 1.38 13.63 -13.97
C PHE A 263 0.54 12.52 -14.62
N MET A 264 -0.78 12.63 -14.57
CA MET A 264 -1.68 11.61 -15.13
C MET A 264 -1.50 11.45 -16.64
N LYS A 265 -1.45 12.56 -17.41
CA LYS A 265 -1.19 12.52 -18.85
C LYS A 265 0.19 11.94 -19.18
N TRP A 266 1.21 12.30 -18.41
CA TRP A 266 2.55 11.73 -18.58
C TRP A 266 2.57 10.22 -18.31
N PHE A 267 1.99 9.80 -17.19
CA PHE A 267 1.99 8.40 -16.80
C PHE A 267 1.18 7.52 -17.76
N ASN A 268 0.02 8.00 -18.23
CA ASN A 268 -0.75 7.32 -19.26
C ASN A 268 0.09 7.07 -20.53
N LYS A 269 0.78 8.11 -21.00
CA LYS A 269 1.66 8.01 -22.16
C LYS A 269 2.84 7.06 -21.90
N GLU A 270 3.46 7.13 -20.72
CA GLU A 270 4.63 6.32 -20.39
C GLU A 270 4.28 4.81 -20.31
N ARG A 271 3.12 4.46 -19.78
CA ARG A 271 2.61 3.07 -19.72
C ARG A 271 2.39 2.44 -21.09
N THR A 272 2.27 3.20 -22.16
CA THR A 272 2.21 2.65 -23.54
C THR A 272 3.59 2.22 -24.05
N ARG A 273 4.66 2.70 -23.43
CA ARG A 273 6.05 2.44 -23.85
C ARG A 273 6.70 1.30 -23.06
N THR A 274 6.31 1.15 -21.80
CA THR A 274 6.88 0.14 -20.91
C THR A 274 5.85 -0.31 -19.87
N VAL A 275 6.02 -1.52 -19.32
CA VAL A 275 5.13 -2.03 -18.29
C VAL A 275 5.46 -1.34 -16.97
N LEU A 276 4.57 -0.44 -16.56
CA LEU A 276 4.60 0.23 -15.26
C LEU A 276 3.31 -0.11 -14.51
N THR A 277 3.40 -1.04 -13.58
CA THR A 277 2.25 -1.49 -12.78
C THR A 277 1.84 -0.43 -11.76
N PHE A 278 2.81 0.31 -11.23
CA PHE A 278 2.62 1.32 -10.20
C PHE A 278 3.05 2.72 -10.66
N PRO A 279 2.40 3.77 -10.12
CA PRO A 279 1.36 3.76 -9.10
C PRO A 279 0.02 3.24 -9.61
N VAL A 280 -0.77 2.63 -8.70
CA VAL A 280 -2.21 2.55 -8.90
C VAL A 280 -2.78 3.95 -8.64
N GLU A 281 -3.59 4.44 -9.55
CA GLU A 281 -4.12 5.79 -9.52
C GLU A 281 -5.58 5.80 -9.06
N THR A 282 -5.93 6.74 -8.20
CA THR A 282 -7.30 6.95 -7.70
C THR A 282 -7.70 8.41 -7.89
N MET A 283 -8.75 8.66 -8.65
CA MET A 283 -9.36 9.96 -8.85
C MET A 283 -10.53 10.12 -7.88
N ALA A 284 -10.47 11.10 -6.99
CA ALA A 284 -11.55 11.43 -6.07
C ALA A 284 -12.36 12.62 -6.59
N LEU A 285 -13.65 12.39 -6.85
CA LEU A 285 -14.61 13.37 -7.35
C LEU A 285 -15.72 13.55 -6.34
N LEU A 286 -15.99 14.80 -5.92
CA LEU A 286 -17.12 15.11 -5.08
C LEU A 286 -18.39 15.27 -5.92
N THR A 287 -19.47 14.63 -5.44
CA THR A 287 -20.77 14.64 -6.13
C THR A 287 -21.83 15.33 -5.29
N LYS A 288 -22.84 15.86 -5.95
CA LYS A 288 -24.06 16.33 -5.33
C LYS A 288 -25.24 16.00 -6.22
N ASP A 289 -26.31 15.43 -5.64
CA ASP A 289 -27.51 15.03 -6.34
C ASP A 289 -27.23 14.10 -7.55
N GLY A 290 -26.18 13.28 -7.46
CA GLY A 290 -25.76 12.33 -8.51
C GLY A 290 -24.82 12.91 -9.58
N ASP A 291 -24.55 14.22 -9.55
CA ASP A 291 -23.66 14.90 -10.49
C ASP A 291 -22.32 15.27 -9.87
N VAL A 292 -21.25 15.26 -10.69
CA VAL A 292 -19.92 15.74 -10.31
C VAL A 292 -19.97 17.26 -10.14
N LEU A 293 -19.50 17.76 -9.00
CA LEU A 293 -19.50 19.20 -8.69
C LEU A 293 -18.49 19.96 -9.55
N ASP A 294 -17.28 19.44 -9.69
CA ASP A 294 -16.24 20.03 -10.53
C ASP A 294 -16.34 19.48 -11.95
N LYS A 295 -17.11 20.21 -12.79
CA LYS A 295 -17.35 19.80 -14.18
C LYS A 295 -16.05 19.73 -14.99
N GLU A 296 -15.13 20.67 -14.80
CA GLU A 296 -13.84 20.67 -15.50
C GLU A 296 -13.01 19.41 -15.18
N TYR A 297 -12.99 19.03 -13.89
CA TYR A 297 -12.27 17.83 -13.48
C TYR A 297 -12.99 16.54 -13.87
N GLY A 298 -14.33 16.56 -13.89
CA GLY A 298 -15.14 15.49 -14.43
C GLY A 298 -14.90 15.24 -15.91
N ASP A 299 -14.86 16.31 -16.72
CA ASP A 299 -14.55 16.26 -18.14
C ASP A 299 -13.13 15.75 -18.40
N PHE A 300 -12.15 16.24 -17.63
CA PHE A 300 -10.78 15.71 -17.68
C PHE A 300 -10.71 14.21 -17.35
N THR A 301 -11.46 13.76 -16.35
CA THR A 301 -11.52 12.34 -15.98
C THR A 301 -12.09 11.50 -17.12
N ALA A 302 -13.16 11.99 -17.77
CA ALA A 302 -13.76 11.33 -18.92
C ALA A 302 -12.80 11.30 -20.14
N GLU A 303 -12.05 12.37 -20.38
CA GLU A 303 -10.98 12.43 -21.42
C GLU A 303 -9.94 11.32 -21.17
N MET A 304 -9.46 11.18 -19.93
CA MET A 304 -8.47 10.14 -19.59
C MET A 304 -9.00 8.72 -19.82
N TYR A 305 -10.26 8.45 -19.48
CA TYR A 305 -10.90 7.16 -19.81
C TYR A 305 -11.03 6.95 -21.33
N ALA A 306 -11.40 7.99 -22.08
CA ALA A 306 -11.53 7.91 -23.53
C ALA A 306 -10.17 7.63 -24.21
N GLU A 307 -9.07 8.12 -23.64
CA GLU A 307 -7.70 7.82 -24.10
C GLU A 307 -7.23 6.41 -23.70
N GLY A 308 -8.05 5.64 -22.95
CA GLY A 308 -7.74 4.27 -22.53
C GLY A 308 -6.89 4.19 -21.26
N HIS A 309 -6.77 5.28 -20.49
CA HIS A 309 -6.05 5.26 -19.22
C HIS A 309 -6.78 4.43 -18.16
N SER A 310 -6.03 3.67 -17.36
CA SER A 310 -6.57 2.77 -16.35
C SER A 310 -6.31 3.31 -14.95
N PHE A 311 -7.38 3.73 -14.28
CA PHE A 311 -7.38 4.23 -12.91
C PHE A 311 -8.74 3.98 -12.24
N PHE A 312 -8.82 4.19 -10.93
CA PHE A 312 -10.08 4.09 -10.19
C PHE A 312 -10.68 5.47 -9.99
N THR A 313 -11.96 5.62 -10.26
CA THR A 313 -12.71 6.82 -9.89
C THR A 313 -13.50 6.56 -8.62
N TYR A 314 -13.26 7.39 -7.63
CA TYR A 314 -13.96 7.40 -6.36
C TYR A 314 -14.90 8.58 -6.30
N MET A 315 -16.20 8.30 -6.38
CA MET A 315 -17.25 9.31 -6.36
C MET A 315 -17.96 9.25 -5.00
N SER A 316 -18.05 10.39 -4.32
CA SER A 316 -18.69 10.50 -3.01
C SER A 316 -19.42 11.83 -2.89
N ASP A 317 -20.55 11.81 -2.21
CA ASP A 317 -21.29 13.03 -1.79
C ASP A 317 -20.72 13.64 -0.50
N ASN A 318 -19.74 12.97 0.11
CA ASN A 318 -19.08 13.42 1.32
C ASN A 318 -17.55 13.29 1.17
N ALA A 319 -16.83 14.37 1.43
CA ALA A 319 -15.37 14.41 1.41
C ALA A 319 -14.71 13.75 2.64
N ASP A 320 -15.49 13.36 3.66
CA ASP A 320 -14.97 12.68 4.86
C ASP A 320 -14.53 11.23 4.58
N SER A 321 -14.67 10.75 3.36
CA SER A 321 -14.25 9.43 2.96
C SER A 321 -13.16 9.47 1.90
N LEU A 322 -12.09 8.71 2.11
CA LEU A 322 -10.96 8.62 1.20
C LEU A 322 -10.71 7.16 0.83
N SER A 323 -10.36 6.92 -0.43
CA SER A 323 -9.85 5.62 -0.84
C SER A 323 -8.40 5.47 -0.38
N SER A 324 -8.11 4.50 0.49
CA SER A 324 -6.76 4.24 0.99
C SER A 324 -5.95 3.27 0.15
N CYS A 325 -6.59 2.56 -0.73
CA CYS A 325 -6.01 1.77 -1.82
C CYS A 325 -7.10 1.60 -2.87
N CYS A 326 -6.90 0.77 -3.87
CA CYS A 326 -7.78 0.65 -5.02
C CYS A 326 -9.27 0.42 -4.74
N ARG A 327 -9.70 0.07 -3.50
CA ARG A 327 -11.10 -0.35 -3.22
C ARG A 327 -11.63 -0.03 -1.83
N LEU A 328 -10.85 0.56 -0.93
CA LEU A 328 -11.26 0.74 0.46
C LEU A 328 -11.76 2.15 0.69
N ARG A 329 -13.03 2.27 1.05
CA ARG A 329 -13.59 3.48 1.62
C ARG A 329 -13.29 3.50 3.11
N ASN A 330 -12.63 4.55 3.58
CA ASN A 330 -12.43 4.81 5.00
C ASN A 330 -13.07 6.13 5.36
N GLU A 331 -13.86 6.13 6.42
CA GLU A 331 -14.40 7.35 6.99
C GLU A 331 -13.36 8.03 7.87
N ILE A 332 -13.24 9.33 7.71
CA ILE A 332 -12.20 10.16 8.35
C ILE A 332 -12.63 10.60 9.78
N GLN A 333 -13.77 10.16 10.26
CA GLN A 333 -14.52 10.72 11.40
C GLN A 333 -13.77 10.82 12.73
N ASP A 334 -12.57 10.22 12.90
CA ASP A 334 -11.89 10.21 14.21
C ASP A 334 -10.43 10.67 14.18
N ASN A 335 -10.05 11.53 13.26
CA ASN A 335 -8.67 12.01 13.11
C ASN A 335 -8.35 13.28 13.92
N GLY A 336 -8.83 13.41 15.15
CA GLY A 336 -8.50 14.54 16.04
C GLY A 336 -7.00 14.79 16.20
N PHE A 337 -6.17 13.76 15.99
CA PHE A 337 -4.71 13.86 15.98
C PHE A 337 -4.15 14.50 14.69
N SER A 338 -4.81 14.28 13.56
CA SER A 338 -4.40 14.86 12.27
C SER A 338 -4.55 16.38 12.21
N TYR A 339 -5.56 16.92 12.86
CA TYR A 339 -5.78 18.38 12.92
C TYR A 339 -4.64 19.13 13.63
N THR A 340 -4.01 18.51 14.61
CA THR A 340 -2.93 19.15 15.38
C THR A 340 -1.57 19.10 14.69
N LEU A 341 -1.38 18.23 13.70
CA LEU A 341 -0.12 18.05 12.98
C LEU A 341 -0.19 18.48 11.50
N GLY A 342 -1.27 19.10 11.05
CA GLY A 342 -1.46 19.53 9.67
C GLY A 342 -1.73 18.37 8.67
N ALA A 343 -1.86 17.14 9.14
CA ALA A 343 -2.13 15.97 8.31
C ALA A 343 -3.61 15.60 8.37
N VAL A 344 -4.42 16.26 7.56
CA VAL A 344 -5.88 16.09 7.59
C VAL A 344 -6.28 14.76 6.93
N GLY A 345 -6.69 13.79 7.73
CA GLY A 345 -7.56 12.69 7.30
C GLY A 345 -7.02 11.67 6.29
N VAL A 346 -5.77 11.76 5.87
CA VAL A 346 -5.20 10.86 4.85
C VAL A 346 -4.58 9.58 5.43
N SER A 347 -4.42 9.53 6.75
CA SER A 347 -3.84 8.40 7.47
C SER A 347 -4.89 7.31 7.73
N THR A 348 -5.26 6.58 6.69
CA THR A 348 -6.30 5.53 6.72
C THR A 348 -5.73 4.20 6.24
N GLY A 349 -6.54 3.15 6.23
CA GLY A 349 -6.12 1.85 5.66
C GLY A 349 -6.88 0.67 6.23
N SER A 350 -6.32 -0.51 6.03
CA SER A 350 -6.86 -1.77 6.49
C SER A 350 -5.84 -2.54 7.30
N LYS A 351 -6.22 -3.00 8.47
CA LYS A 351 -5.39 -3.87 9.33
C LYS A 351 -5.32 -5.29 8.78
N SER A 352 -6.42 -5.78 8.22
CA SER A 352 -6.55 -7.15 7.76
C SER A 352 -7.69 -7.28 6.75
N VAL A 353 -7.59 -8.25 5.85
CA VAL A 353 -8.62 -8.57 4.87
C VAL A 353 -8.93 -10.06 4.93
N LEU A 354 -10.22 -10.40 5.01
CA LEU A 354 -10.73 -11.75 4.80
C LEU A 354 -11.70 -11.75 3.63
N THR A 355 -11.49 -12.67 2.71
CA THR A 355 -12.37 -12.89 1.57
C THR A 355 -13.34 -14.03 1.89
N ILE A 356 -14.64 -13.82 1.73
CA ILE A 356 -15.69 -14.85 1.86
C ILE A 356 -16.00 -15.39 0.47
N ASN A 357 -15.94 -16.71 0.31
CA ASN A 357 -16.30 -17.39 -0.93
C ASN A 357 -17.81 -17.64 -0.97
N LEU A 358 -18.57 -16.67 -1.48
CA LEU A 358 -20.02 -16.74 -1.56
C LEU A 358 -20.51 -17.95 -2.37
N ASN A 359 -19.83 -18.30 -3.47
CA ASN A 359 -20.16 -19.47 -4.27
C ASN A 359 -20.08 -20.75 -3.44
N ARG A 360 -19.00 -20.91 -2.65
CA ARG A 360 -18.84 -22.08 -1.78
C ARG A 360 -19.88 -22.10 -0.68
N CYS A 361 -20.23 -20.95 -0.11
CA CYS A 361 -21.28 -20.83 0.90
C CYS A 361 -22.66 -21.24 0.36
N ILE A 362 -23.02 -20.79 -0.84
CA ILE A 362 -24.30 -21.17 -1.49
C ILE A 362 -24.35 -22.68 -1.77
N GLN A 363 -23.27 -23.24 -2.35
CA GLN A 363 -23.21 -24.67 -2.64
C GLN A 363 -23.38 -25.53 -1.38
N HIS A 364 -22.75 -25.10 -0.28
CA HIS A 364 -22.87 -25.79 1.00
C HIS A 364 -24.28 -25.70 1.57
N ALA A 365 -24.89 -24.51 1.58
CA ALA A 365 -26.23 -24.30 2.08
C ALA A 365 -27.24 -25.16 1.34
N VAL A 366 -27.20 -25.18 0.01
CA VAL A 366 -28.06 -26.02 -0.80
C VAL A 366 -27.87 -27.51 -0.51
N LYS A 367 -26.63 -27.98 -0.45
CA LYS A 367 -26.30 -29.39 -0.18
C LYS A 367 -26.72 -29.86 1.22
N SER A 368 -26.64 -28.97 2.20
CA SER A 368 -26.93 -29.27 3.60
C SER A 368 -28.38 -28.98 4.01
N GLY A 369 -29.19 -28.44 3.09
CA GLY A 369 -30.57 -28.05 3.37
C GLY A 369 -30.71 -26.86 4.34
N ILE A 370 -29.67 -26.06 4.48
CA ILE A 370 -29.63 -24.85 5.32
C ILE A 370 -30.02 -23.65 4.48
N LEU A 371 -30.78 -22.72 5.04
CA LEU A 371 -31.07 -21.47 4.34
C LEU A 371 -29.79 -20.64 4.25
N TYR A 372 -29.44 -20.25 3.02
CA TYR A 372 -28.20 -19.52 2.72
C TYR A 372 -27.94 -18.26 3.60
N PRO A 373 -28.94 -17.38 3.86
CA PRO A 373 -28.73 -16.22 4.72
C PRO A 373 -28.21 -16.56 6.11
N PHE A 374 -28.76 -17.63 6.76
CA PHE A 374 -28.31 -18.04 8.08
C PHE A 374 -26.88 -18.56 8.10
N PHE A 375 -26.50 -19.35 7.09
CA PHE A 375 -25.13 -19.81 6.97
C PHE A 375 -24.16 -18.65 6.70
N LEU A 376 -24.56 -17.69 5.84
CA LEU A 376 -23.73 -16.51 5.57
C LEU A 376 -23.56 -15.65 6.83
N GLU A 377 -24.62 -15.45 7.62
CA GLU A 377 -24.56 -14.72 8.88
C GLU A 377 -23.56 -15.36 9.87
N GLU A 378 -23.60 -16.68 10.01
CA GLU A 378 -22.63 -17.44 10.81
C GLU A 378 -21.18 -17.18 10.36
N VAL A 379 -20.95 -17.25 9.03
CA VAL A 379 -19.62 -17.02 8.45
C VAL A 379 -19.16 -15.57 8.70
N VAL A 380 -20.03 -14.58 8.52
CA VAL A 380 -19.74 -13.16 8.73
C VAL A 380 -19.44 -12.87 10.20
N ASP A 381 -20.24 -13.43 11.13
CA ASP A 381 -19.99 -13.28 12.57
C ASP A 381 -18.61 -13.82 12.96
N LEU A 382 -18.25 -15.00 12.46
CA LEU A 382 -16.93 -15.56 12.71
C LEU A 382 -15.81 -14.72 12.07
N VAL A 383 -15.97 -14.24 10.85
CA VAL A 383 -15.01 -13.35 10.18
C VAL A 383 -14.79 -12.09 11.01
N HIS A 384 -15.85 -11.51 11.58
CA HIS A 384 -15.75 -10.37 12.48
C HIS A 384 -14.89 -10.68 13.72
N LYS A 385 -15.15 -11.80 14.39
CA LYS A 385 -14.35 -12.27 15.53
C LYS A 385 -12.87 -12.48 15.16
N VAL A 386 -12.61 -13.04 13.99
CA VAL A 386 -11.24 -13.22 13.47
C VAL A 386 -10.54 -11.87 13.26
N GLN A 387 -11.23 -10.89 12.72
CA GLN A 387 -10.69 -9.54 12.51
C GLN A 387 -10.36 -8.85 13.86
N LEU A 388 -11.24 -8.96 14.85
CA LEU A 388 -10.99 -8.44 16.20
C LEU A 388 -9.79 -9.12 16.87
N ALA A 389 -9.68 -10.43 16.74
CA ALA A 389 -8.54 -11.19 17.28
C ALA A 389 -7.21 -10.79 16.60
N TYR A 390 -7.23 -10.56 15.28
CA TYR A 390 -6.06 -10.06 14.56
C TYR A 390 -5.66 -8.65 15.02
N ASN A 391 -6.63 -7.77 15.25
CA ASN A 391 -6.38 -6.43 15.79
C ASN A 391 -5.67 -6.47 17.16
N GLU A 392 -6.07 -7.39 18.05
CA GLU A 392 -5.39 -7.56 19.33
C GLU A 392 -3.95 -8.06 19.18
N ASN A 393 -3.66 -8.89 18.18
CA ASN A 393 -2.29 -9.27 17.88
C ASN A 393 -1.46 -8.08 17.35
N LEU A 394 -2.03 -7.21 16.53
CA LEU A 394 -1.34 -5.97 16.08
C LEU A 394 -1.07 -5.03 17.26
N LYS A 395 -2.02 -4.84 18.16
CA LYS A 395 -1.80 -4.04 19.39
C LYS A 395 -0.67 -4.58 20.24
N LEU A 396 -0.57 -5.92 20.39
CA LEU A 396 0.54 -6.56 21.09
C LEU A 396 1.89 -6.28 20.41
N LEU A 397 1.96 -6.37 19.09
CA LEU A 397 3.17 -6.08 18.33
C LEU A 397 3.56 -4.60 18.44
N GLN A 398 2.58 -3.70 18.41
CA GLN A 398 2.81 -2.28 18.61
C GLN A 398 3.36 -2.01 20.02
N ALA A 399 2.75 -2.57 21.06
CA ALA A 399 3.21 -2.41 22.44
C ALA A 399 4.66 -2.92 22.66
N LYS A 400 5.17 -3.75 21.75
CA LYS A 400 6.57 -4.22 21.73
C LYS A 400 7.48 -3.39 20.81
N GLY A 401 6.99 -2.28 20.24
CA GLY A 401 7.75 -1.41 19.33
C GLY A 401 8.02 -2.03 17.97
N MET A 402 7.28 -3.06 17.56
CA MET A 402 7.49 -3.73 16.27
C MET A 402 6.71 -3.08 15.10
N LEU A 403 5.85 -2.12 15.38
CA LEU A 403 5.03 -1.42 14.38
C LEU A 403 5.29 0.10 14.43
N PRO A 404 6.50 0.57 14.10
CA PRO A 404 6.91 1.96 14.30
C PRO A 404 6.12 2.98 13.46
N LEU A 405 5.41 2.56 12.41
CA LEU A 405 4.58 3.45 11.60
C LEU A 405 3.44 4.10 12.40
N PHE A 406 2.90 3.39 13.41
CA PHE A 406 1.89 3.95 14.32
C PHE A 406 2.51 4.95 15.28
N ASP A 407 3.61 4.56 15.93
CA ASP A 407 4.27 5.37 16.97
C ASP A 407 4.89 6.64 16.38
N ALA A 408 5.36 6.57 15.13
CA ALA A 408 5.91 7.69 14.38
C ALA A 408 4.83 8.58 13.70
N GLY A 409 3.55 8.25 13.81
CA GLY A 409 2.45 9.07 13.29
C GLY A 409 2.19 8.98 11.78
N TYR A 410 2.76 7.99 11.08
CA TYR A 410 2.49 7.78 9.65
C TYR A 410 1.10 7.21 9.39
N ILE A 411 0.60 6.38 10.30
CA ILE A 411 -0.72 5.76 10.24
C ILE A 411 -1.41 5.80 11.60
N ASN A 412 -2.75 5.72 11.59
CA ASN A 412 -3.56 5.76 12.81
C ASN A 412 -4.01 4.35 13.23
N MET A 413 -4.10 4.10 14.53
CA MET A 413 -4.63 2.84 15.09
C MET A 413 -6.12 2.61 14.81
N SER A 414 -6.87 3.64 14.46
CA SER A 414 -8.28 3.53 14.06
C SER A 414 -8.52 2.97 12.65
N LEU A 415 -7.49 2.41 12.00
CA LEU A 415 -7.63 1.76 10.69
C LEU A 415 -8.72 0.69 10.68
N SER A 416 -9.43 0.59 9.57
CA SER A 416 -10.53 -0.35 9.37
C SER A 416 -10.11 -1.82 9.46
N LEU A 417 -11.00 -2.63 10.00
CA LEU A 417 -11.00 -4.09 9.86
C LEU A 417 -11.95 -4.44 8.70
N ILE A 418 -11.42 -5.02 7.62
CA ILE A 418 -12.21 -5.40 6.43
C ILE A 418 -12.15 -6.89 6.21
#